data_743edb36c0a830b65c1108085bf50bc1
#
_entry.id   743edb36c0a830b65c1108085bf50bc1
#
_cell.length_a   1.000
_cell.length_b   1.000
_cell.length_c   1.000
_cell.angle_alpha   90.00
_cell.angle_beta   90.00
_cell.angle_gamma   90.00
#
_symmetry.space_group_name_H-M   'P 1'
#
loop_
_entity.id
_entity.type
_entity.pdbx_description
1 polymer ?
#
loop_
_entity_poly.entity_id
_entity_poly.type
_entity_poly.pdbx_seq_one_letter_code
_entity_poly.pdbx_strand_id
1 'polypeptide(L)'
;ASTIARNSVEEVRNFILTELAEVAEILPESYSGGFMNEIGRVTRYAALALRSRAALYFGNYEEAEKSAKAVIDSGKYSLFKLTSLNAAQEQEAEEMDLYIDFAELGIDKDKFIKGMFSYEALWQGANATPANPEYVLTHEYMGDPNAYDQYRYTYFIPLSMSIQNGYSSFEPMQDLVDAYWKVDGKTLPEKIQVDARKANYEKIWNYAKNLSEEDYKTFATSPELMSYDYMKEFKNRDSRLYVTLMFPFKGWHETAVGEFYYKWNPDVINKDGNESWTGFSYRKMVAWEPYIASVYGSADDYPTIRYAEVLLTFAEAHLMTTGYDDQVRFALNQL
;
A
#
# COMPACT_ATOMS: atom_id res chain seq x y z
N ALA A 1 34.00 25.30 -20.32
CA ALA A 1 32.70 24.88 -19.80
C ALA A 1 32.11 26.05 -19.04
N SER A 2 30.95 26.57 -19.43
CA SER A 2 30.27 27.60 -18.68
C SER A 2 29.68 26.98 -17.40
N THR A 3 30.09 27.45 -16.24
CA THR A 3 29.48 27.08 -14.98
C THR A 3 28.19 27.89 -14.81
N ILE A 4 27.04 27.18 -14.90
CA ILE A 4 25.75 27.78 -14.58
C ILE A 4 25.65 27.82 -13.05
N ALA A 5 25.44 28.99 -12.48
CA ALA A 5 25.19 29.12 -11.04
C ALA A 5 23.84 28.46 -10.67
N ARG A 6 23.76 27.90 -9.46
CA ARG A 6 22.49 27.41 -8.93
C ARG A 6 21.58 28.57 -8.53
N ASN A 7 20.32 28.46 -8.85
CA ASN A 7 19.32 29.41 -8.34
C ASN A 7 19.14 29.20 -6.82
N SER A 8 18.61 30.19 -6.15
CA SER A 8 18.25 30.08 -4.75
C SER A 8 17.09 29.06 -4.56
N VAL A 9 16.99 28.51 -3.37
CA VAL A 9 15.89 27.61 -3.03
C VAL A 9 14.53 28.30 -3.18
N GLU A 10 14.47 29.59 -2.82
CA GLU A 10 13.24 30.36 -2.93
C GLU A 10 12.82 30.56 -4.39
N GLU A 11 13.76 30.94 -5.27
CA GLU A 11 13.49 31.08 -6.71
C GLU A 11 12.94 29.77 -7.30
N VAL A 12 13.53 28.62 -6.94
CA VAL A 12 13.08 27.31 -7.44
C VAL A 12 11.69 26.97 -6.91
N ARG A 13 11.42 27.21 -5.62
CA ARG A 13 10.09 26.97 -5.01
C ARG A 13 9.02 27.83 -5.68
N ASN A 14 9.30 29.11 -5.85
CA ASN A 14 8.37 30.06 -6.50
C ASN A 14 8.12 29.68 -7.96
N PHE A 15 9.15 29.28 -8.68
CA PHE A 15 9.03 28.79 -10.05
C PHE A 15 8.10 27.57 -10.12
N ILE A 16 8.32 26.55 -9.29
CA ILE A 16 7.49 25.32 -9.27
C ILE A 16 6.02 25.65 -8.99
N LEU A 17 5.74 26.48 -7.97
CA LEU A 17 4.36 26.79 -7.61
C LEU A 17 3.66 27.66 -8.66
N THR A 18 4.39 28.57 -9.31
CA THR A 18 3.85 29.42 -10.37
C THR A 18 3.54 28.62 -11.63
N GLU A 19 4.50 27.83 -12.12
CA GLU A 19 4.33 27.02 -13.32
C GLU A 19 3.16 26.02 -13.15
N LEU A 20 3.05 25.36 -11.99
CA LEU A 20 1.95 24.43 -11.74
C LEU A 20 0.59 25.15 -11.67
N ALA A 21 0.53 26.38 -11.20
CA ALA A 21 -0.69 27.17 -11.24
C ALA A 21 -1.09 27.56 -12.67
N GLU A 22 -0.14 28.05 -13.47
CA GLU A 22 -0.36 28.43 -14.87
C GLU A 22 -0.78 27.23 -15.72
N VAL A 23 -0.11 26.08 -15.54
CA VAL A 23 -0.45 24.84 -16.24
C VAL A 23 -1.85 24.36 -15.85
N ALA A 24 -2.25 24.48 -14.59
CA ALA A 24 -3.60 24.10 -14.14
C ALA A 24 -4.71 24.91 -14.81
N GLU A 25 -4.45 26.17 -15.20
CA GLU A 25 -5.43 26.98 -15.94
C GLU A 25 -5.61 26.54 -17.40
N ILE A 26 -4.57 25.94 -17.99
CA ILE A 26 -4.54 25.54 -19.41
C ILE A 26 -5.05 24.10 -19.60
N LEU A 27 -4.71 23.20 -18.68
CA LEU A 27 -5.05 21.78 -18.79
C LEU A 27 -6.56 21.55 -18.65
N PRO A 28 -7.12 20.56 -19.41
CA PRO A 28 -8.50 20.16 -19.24
C PRO A 28 -8.74 19.46 -17.90
N GLU A 29 -9.97 19.47 -17.45
CA GLU A 29 -10.37 18.76 -16.21
C GLU A 29 -10.34 17.24 -16.36
N SER A 30 -10.57 16.76 -17.57
CA SER A 30 -10.54 15.34 -17.92
C SER A 30 -10.28 15.20 -19.41
N TYR A 31 -9.76 14.05 -19.82
CA TYR A 31 -9.65 13.68 -21.22
C TYR A 31 -10.79 12.71 -21.58
N SER A 32 -11.43 12.92 -22.71
CA SER A 32 -12.35 11.95 -23.30
C SER A 32 -11.54 10.89 -24.03
N GLY A 33 -11.77 9.61 -23.73
CA GLY A 33 -11.14 8.52 -24.44
C GLY A 33 -11.37 8.63 -25.94
N GLY A 34 -10.33 8.96 -26.69
CA GLY A 34 -10.29 8.94 -28.13
C GLY A 34 -9.61 7.68 -28.66
N PHE A 35 -9.30 7.67 -29.96
CA PHE A 35 -8.57 6.56 -30.58
C PHE A 35 -7.23 6.20 -29.88
N MET A 36 -6.62 7.15 -29.21
CA MET A 36 -5.34 6.99 -28.48
C MET A 36 -5.52 6.79 -26.97
N ASN A 37 -6.73 6.67 -26.48
CA ASN A 37 -7.07 6.56 -25.06
C ASN A 37 -6.27 7.52 -24.16
N GLU A 38 -6.63 8.79 -24.17
CA GLU A 38 -5.88 9.86 -23.48
C GLU A 38 -6.15 9.92 -21.95
N ILE A 39 -6.75 8.88 -21.36
CA ILE A 39 -7.25 8.91 -19.97
C ILE A 39 -6.13 9.16 -18.95
N GLY A 40 -4.92 8.63 -19.16
CA GLY A 40 -3.79 8.80 -18.22
C GLY A 40 -2.98 10.10 -18.37
N ARG A 41 -3.39 11.01 -19.27
CA ARG A 41 -2.71 12.30 -19.42
C ARG A 41 -2.91 13.20 -18.20
N VAL A 42 -1.92 14.05 -17.96
CA VAL A 42 -1.96 15.03 -16.85
C VAL A 42 -3.14 15.98 -17.01
N THR A 43 -4.02 16.00 -16.02
CA THR A 43 -5.20 16.89 -15.98
C THR A 43 -4.93 18.13 -15.14
N ARG A 44 -5.85 19.11 -15.18
CA ARG A 44 -5.88 20.26 -14.27
C ARG A 44 -5.71 19.84 -12.81
N TYR A 45 -6.47 18.82 -12.39
CA TYR A 45 -6.47 18.37 -11.00
C TYR A 45 -5.21 17.60 -10.62
N ALA A 46 -4.57 16.92 -11.57
CA ALA A 46 -3.24 16.34 -11.34
C ALA A 46 -2.18 17.42 -11.10
N ALA A 47 -2.21 18.52 -11.87
CA ALA A 47 -1.33 19.66 -11.65
C ALA A 47 -1.58 20.35 -10.29
N LEU A 48 -2.85 20.54 -9.90
CA LEU A 48 -3.22 21.10 -8.59
C LEU A 48 -2.83 20.19 -7.43
N ALA A 49 -3.00 18.87 -7.56
CA ALA A 49 -2.59 17.91 -6.55
C ALA A 49 -1.06 17.88 -6.38
N LEU A 50 -0.31 17.95 -7.49
CA LEU A 50 1.14 18.06 -7.43
C LEU A 50 1.57 19.39 -6.80
N ARG A 51 0.87 20.49 -7.11
CA ARG A 51 1.10 21.81 -6.51
C ARG A 51 0.85 21.79 -5.00
N SER A 52 -0.23 21.14 -4.56
CA SER A 52 -0.54 21.00 -3.13
C SER A 52 0.55 20.22 -2.38
N ARG A 53 1.03 19.13 -2.94
CA ARG A 53 2.16 18.36 -2.41
C ARG A 53 3.41 19.22 -2.30
N ALA A 54 3.79 19.91 -3.38
CA ALA A 54 4.98 20.77 -3.40
C ALA A 54 4.88 21.90 -2.37
N ALA A 55 3.74 22.58 -2.30
CA ALA A 55 3.50 23.67 -1.37
C ALA A 55 3.59 23.20 0.09
N LEU A 56 3.03 22.02 0.42
CA LEU A 56 3.13 21.43 1.74
C LEU A 56 4.59 21.16 2.13
N TYR A 57 5.37 20.53 1.24
CA TYR A 57 6.81 20.30 1.46
C TYR A 57 7.62 21.58 1.61
N PHE A 58 7.17 22.68 1.00
CA PHE A 58 7.83 23.98 1.13
C PHE A 58 7.41 24.74 2.38
N GLY A 59 6.43 24.25 3.14
CA GLY A 59 5.84 24.94 4.29
C GLY A 59 4.90 26.09 3.90
N ASN A 60 4.47 26.13 2.64
CA ASN A 60 3.48 27.10 2.16
C ASN A 60 2.08 26.50 2.32
N TYR A 61 1.58 26.51 3.56
CA TYR A 61 0.32 25.85 3.93
C TYR A 61 -0.90 26.49 3.24
N GLU A 62 -0.91 27.80 3.03
CA GLU A 62 -2.02 28.49 2.36
C GLU A 62 -2.21 27.97 0.92
N GLU A 63 -1.10 27.87 0.17
CA GLU A 63 -1.15 27.36 -1.20
C GLU A 63 -1.40 25.84 -1.26
N ALA A 64 -0.91 25.10 -0.28
CA ALA A 64 -1.19 23.66 -0.15
C ALA A 64 -2.69 23.42 0.08
N GLU A 65 -3.29 24.13 1.04
CA GLU A 65 -4.72 24.07 1.35
C GLU A 65 -5.57 24.44 0.12
N LYS A 66 -5.29 25.60 -0.48
CA LYS A 66 -6.02 26.10 -1.64
C LYS A 66 -6.01 25.12 -2.80
N SER A 67 -4.84 24.56 -3.12
CA SER A 67 -4.69 23.64 -4.24
C SER A 67 -5.34 22.29 -3.97
N ALA A 68 -5.20 21.73 -2.76
CA ALA A 68 -5.84 20.49 -2.36
C ALA A 68 -7.38 20.66 -2.31
N LYS A 69 -7.86 21.76 -1.75
CA LYS A 69 -9.28 22.08 -1.69
C LYS A 69 -9.91 22.15 -3.09
N ALA A 70 -9.24 22.74 -4.06
CA ALA A 70 -9.74 22.81 -5.43
C ALA A 70 -9.92 21.42 -6.07
N VAL A 71 -9.05 20.46 -5.73
CA VAL A 71 -9.23 19.05 -6.15
C VAL A 71 -10.43 18.41 -5.45
N ILE A 72 -10.59 18.62 -4.15
CA ILE A 72 -11.71 18.09 -3.35
C ILE A 72 -13.04 18.67 -3.86
N ASP A 73 -13.13 19.96 -4.01
CA ASP A 73 -14.34 20.68 -4.43
C ASP A 73 -14.77 20.33 -5.86
N SER A 74 -13.88 19.80 -6.68
CA SER A 74 -14.20 19.33 -8.03
C SER A 74 -15.21 18.19 -8.05
N GLY A 75 -15.29 17.38 -6.98
CA GLY A 75 -16.12 16.19 -6.90
C GLY A 75 -15.79 15.10 -7.91
N LYS A 76 -14.60 15.18 -8.57
CA LYS A 76 -14.17 14.23 -9.60
C LYS A 76 -13.55 12.96 -9.03
N TYR A 77 -13.06 13.02 -7.78
CA TYR A 77 -12.35 11.95 -7.11
C TYR A 77 -13.03 11.50 -5.84
N SER A 78 -12.86 10.25 -5.51
CA SER A 78 -13.33 9.66 -4.24
C SER A 78 -12.40 8.53 -3.83
N LEU A 79 -12.41 8.16 -2.55
CA LEU A 79 -11.70 6.97 -2.11
C LEU A 79 -12.30 5.72 -2.75
N PHE A 80 -11.43 4.83 -3.20
CA PHE A 80 -11.85 3.53 -3.73
C PHE A 80 -12.40 2.64 -2.61
N LYS A 81 -13.54 2.01 -2.86
CA LYS A 81 -14.21 1.13 -1.89
C LYS A 81 -14.79 -0.08 -2.58
N LEU A 82 -14.43 -1.26 -2.09
CA LEU A 82 -15.12 -2.49 -2.46
C LEU A 82 -16.55 -2.50 -1.87
N THR A 83 -17.50 -2.90 -2.69
CA THR A 83 -18.90 -3.06 -2.26
C THR A 83 -19.17 -4.45 -1.70
N SER A 84 -18.43 -5.45 -2.18
CA SER A 84 -18.53 -6.86 -1.77
C SER A 84 -17.14 -7.51 -1.77
N LEU A 85 -16.99 -8.56 -1.00
CA LEU A 85 -15.84 -9.45 -1.03
C LEU A 85 -16.08 -10.60 -2.00
N ASN A 86 -15.02 -11.17 -2.54
CA ASN A 86 -15.08 -12.46 -3.22
C ASN A 86 -14.85 -13.61 -2.23
N ALA A 87 -15.01 -14.85 -2.68
CA ALA A 87 -14.93 -16.02 -1.81
C ALA A 87 -13.57 -16.19 -1.11
N ALA A 88 -12.47 -15.86 -1.79
CA ALA A 88 -11.12 -15.92 -1.20
C ALA A 88 -10.94 -14.85 -0.11
N GLN A 89 -11.45 -13.65 -0.35
CA GLN A 89 -11.43 -12.57 0.64
C GLN A 89 -12.34 -12.87 1.85
N GLU A 90 -13.51 -13.50 1.62
CA GLU A 90 -14.39 -13.91 2.70
C GLU A 90 -13.71 -14.95 3.59
N GLN A 91 -13.03 -15.95 3.00
CA GLN A 91 -12.27 -16.95 3.73
C GLN A 91 -11.15 -16.33 4.56
N GLU A 92 -10.37 -15.42 3.98
CA GLU A 92 -9.31 -14.71 4.70
C GLU A 92 -9.86 -13.79 5.81
N ALA A 93 -11.06 -13.22 5.60
CA ALA A 93 -11.74 -12.40 6.59
C ALA A 93 -12.11 -13.18 7.87
N GLU A 94 -12.43 -14.48 7.75
CA GLU A 94 -12.67 -15.35 8.90
C GLU A 94 -11.39 -15.52 9.75
N GLU A 95 -10.22 -15.63 9.10
CA GLU A 95 -8.95 -15.75 9.81
C GLU A 95 -8.54 -14.48 10.55
N MET A 96 -9.10 -13.33 10.19
CA MET A 96 -8.79 -12.09 10.88
C MET A 96 -9.21 -12.06 12.35
N ASP A 97 -10.10 -12.97 12.78
CA ASP A 97 -10.44 -13.14 14.20
C ASP A 97 -9.24 -13.64 15.04
N LEU A 98 -8.22 -14.23 14.41
CA LEU A 98 -6.96 -14.57 15.08
C LEU A 98 -6.15 -13.32 15.42
N TYR A 99 -6.19 -12.34 14.55
CA TYR A 99 -5.33 -11.16 14.63
C TYR A 99 -6.00 -9.97 15.30
N ILE A 100 -7.32 -9.86 15.23
CA ILE A 100 -8.07 -8.71 15.77
C ILE A 100 -9.12 -9.18 16.77
N ASP A 101 -9.10 -8.60 17.96
CA ASP A 101 -10.10 -8.84 19.01
C ASP A 101 -11.32 -7.93 18.79
N PHE A 102 -12.04 -8.14 17.66
CA PHE A 102 -13.13 -7.26 17.21
C PHE A 102 -14.16 -6.96 18.29
N ALA A 103 -14.67 -7.99 18.95
CA ALA A 103 -15.72 -7.85 19.98
C ALA A 103 -15.19 -7.14 21.23
N GLU A 104 -13.99 -7.49 21.69
CA GLU A 104 -13.38 -6.91 22.89
C GLU A 104 -13.09 -5.43 22.72
N LEU A 105 -12.59 -5.05 21.53
CA LEU A 105 -12.21 -3.68 21.22
C LEU A 105 -13.37 -2.83 20.67
N GLY A 106 -14.54 -3.43 20.45
CA GLY A 106 -15.71 -2.74 19.88
C GLY A 106 -15.51 -2.28 18.44
N ILE A 107 -14.72 -3.02 17.66
CA ILE A 107 -14.41 -2.71 16.27
C ILE A 107 -15.45 -3.36 15.36
N ASP A 108 -15.98 -2.58 14.44
CA ASP A 108 -16.85 -3.07 13.37
C ASP A 108 -16.03 -3.93 12.39
N LYS A 109 -16.23 -5.26 12.49
CA LYS A 109 -15.51 -6.24 11.67
C LYS A 109 -15.77 -6.04 10.17
N ASP A 110 -17.03 -5.82 9.77
CA ASP A 110 -17.37 -5.63 8.35
C ASP A 110 -16.67 -4.40 7.76
N LYS A 111 -16.71 -3.30 8.49
CA LYS A 111 -16.02 -2.07 8.08
C LYS A 111 -14.49 -2.27 8.01
N PHE A 112 -13.90 -2.92 9.01
CA PHE A 112 -12.46 -3.19 9.05
C PHE A 112 -12.02 -4.05 7.85
N ILE A 113 -12.71 -5.16 7.61
CA ILE A 113 -12.41 -6.11 6.53
C ILE A 113 -12.60 -5.47 5.17
N LYS A 114 -13.71 -4.78 4.93
CA LYS A 114 -13.95 -4.07 3.67
C LYS A 114 -12.92 -2.98 3.42
N GLY A 115 -12.52 -2.25 4.46
CA GLY A 115 -11.46 -1.25 4.37
C GLY A 115 -10.10 -1.87 4.00
N MET A 116 -9.75 -2.99 4.66
CA MET A 116 -8.55 -3.75 4.40
C MET A 116 -8.44 -4.19 2.94
N PHE A 117 -9.47 -4.88 2.44
CA PHE A 117 -9.48 -5.37 1.07
C PHE A 117 -9.70 -4.27 0.02
N SER A 118 -10.38 -3.16 0.37
CA SER A 118 -10.42 -1.99 -0.52
C SER A 118 -9.03 -1.42 -0.74
N TYR A 119 -8.23 -1.34 0.32
CA TYR A 119 -6.85 -0.88 0.19
C TYR A 119 -5.99 -1.84 -0.63
N GLU A 120 -6.16 -3.15 -0.48
CA GLU A 120 -5.46 -4.13 -1.32
C GLU A 120 -5.88 -4.04 -2.78
N ALA A 121 -7.19 -4.09 -3.04
CA ALA A 121 -7.74 -4.10 -4.39
C ALA A 121 -7.43 -2.83 -5.20
N LEU A 122 -7.16 -1.72 -4.52
CA LEU A 122 -6.73 -0.47 -5.13
C LEU A 122 -5.51 -0.64 -6.05
N TRP A 123 -4.63 -1.59 -5.74
CA TRP A 123 -3.35 -1.80 -6.43
C TRP A 123 -3.39 -2.95 -7.44
N GLN A 124 -4.57 -3.49 -7.75
CA GLN A 124 -4.69 -4.79 -8.41
C GLN A 124 -5.50 -4.71 -9.71
N GLY A 125 -4.97 -5.31 -10.77
CA GLY A 125 -5.67 -5.65 -11.99
C GLY A 125 -6.56 -4.53 -12.54
N ALA A 126 -7.86 -4.79 -12.69
CA ALA A 126 -8.82 -3.85 -13.26
C ALA A 126 -8.99 -2.54 -12.45
N ASN A 127 -8.55 -2.50 -11.19
CA ASN A 127 -8.62 -1.31 -10.36
C ASN A 127 -7.35 -0.43 -10.45
N ALA A 128 -6.22 -1.03 -10.85
CA ALA A 128 -4.95 -0.33 -11.02
C ALA A 128 -4.88 0.35 -12.40
N THR A 129 -5.79 1.28 -12.65
CA THR A 129 -5.95 2.00 -13.92
C THR A 129 -6.24 3.48 -13.69
N PRO A 130 -6.00 4.37 -14.69
CA PRO A 130 -6.34 5.78 -14.57
C PRO A 130 -7.83 6.06 -14.37
N ALA A 131 -8.70 5.07 -14.65
CA ALA A 131 -10.13 5.18 -14.41
C ALA A 131 -10.54 4.95 -12.94
N ASN A 132 -9.60 4.53 -12.09
CA ASN A 132 -9.86 4.39 -10.65
C ASN A 132 -10.24 5.75 -10.05
N PRO A 133 -11.36 5.85 -9.32
CA PRO A 133 -11.82 7.13 -8.78
C PRO A 133 -10.85 7.76 -7.76
N GLU A 134 -9.92 6.98 -7.21
CA GLU A 134 -8.92 7.48 -6.27
C GLU A 134 -7.62 7.94 -6.96
N TYR A 135 -7.40 7.58 -8.23
CA TYR A 135 -6.17 7.90 -8.94
C TYR A 135 -6.24 9.30 -9.53
N VAL A 136 -5.43 10.24 -9.00
CA VAL A 136 -5.37 11.62 -9.47
C VAL A 136 -4.30 11.81 -10.52
N LEU A 137 -3.16 11.16 -10.35
CA LEU A 137 -2.06 11.12 -11.31
C LEU A 137 -1.47 9.72 -11.33
N THR A 138 -1.37 9.13 -12.51
CA THR A 138 -0.86 7.78 -12.74
C THR A 138 0.41 7.77 -13.58
N HIS A 139 1.21 6.75 -13.37
CA HIS A 139 2.22 6.30 -14.31
C HIS A 139 1.71 5.01 -14.94
N GLU A 140 1.46 5.05 -16.25
CA GLU A 140 0.84 3.94 -16.97
C GLU A 140 1.89 2.96 -17.49
N TYR A 141 1.50 1.67 -17.50
CA TYR A 141 2.29 0.57 -18.01
C TYR A 141 1.49 -0.23 -19.04
N MET A 142 2.11 -0.54 -20.18
CA MET A 142 1.44 -1.19 -21.30
C MET A 142 1.15 -2.68 -21.09
N GLY A 143 1.80 -3.32 -20.10
CA GLY A 143 1.61 -4.74 -19.86
C GLY A 143 2.10 -5.66 -21.02
N ASP A 144 2.94 -5.18 -21.94
CA ASP A 144 3.47 -5.99 -23.03
C ASP A 144 4.63 -6.87 -22.54
N PRO A 145 4.47 -8.20 -22.51
CA PRO A 145 5.52 -9.11 -22.02
C PRO A 145 6.81 -9.07 -22.86
N ASN A 146 6.76 -8.50 -24.04
CA ASN A 146 7.91 -8.38 -24.93
C ASN A 146 8.65 -7.03 -24.79
N ALA A 147 8.09 -6.07 -24.08
CA ALA A 147 8.73 -4.78 -23.88
C ALA A 147 9.67 -4.83 -22.66
N TYR A 148 10.94 -4.53 -22.90
CA TYR A 148 12.00 -4.65 -21.88
C TYR A 148 11.90 -3.64 -20.74
N ASP A 149 11.16 -2.55 -20.92
CA ASP A 149 11.08 -1.41 -20.00
C ASP A 149 9.80 -1.41 -19.15
N GLN A 150 9.24 -2.60 -18.87
CA GLN A 150 8.00 -2.70 -18.14
C GLN A 150 8.16 -2.66 -16.63
N TYR A 151 7.06 -2.38 -15.99
CA TYR A 151 6.91 -2.44 -14.55
C TYR A 151 7.22 -3.86 -14.04
N ARG A 152 8.41 -4.02 -13.50
CA ARG A 152 8.92 -5.29 -12.99
C ARG A 152 8.72 -5.46 -11.48
N TYR A 153 7.89 -4.64 -10.88
CA TYR A 153 7.67 -4.68 -9.45
C TYR A 153 7.23 -6.06 -9.00
N THR A 154 6.30 -6.66 -9.73
CA THR A 154 5.82 -8.01 -9.46
C THR A 154 6.88 -9.11 -9.58
N TYR A 155 7.99 -8.84 -10.25
CA TYR A 155 9.09 -9.79 -10.41
C TYR A 155 10.09 -9.77 -9.26
N PHE A 156 10.37 -8.58 -8.72
CA PHE A 156 11.39 -8.42 -7.69
C PHE A 156 10.85 -8.48 -6.27
N ILE A 157 9.56 -8.30 -6.08
CA ILE A 157 8.93 -8.15 -4.77
C ILE A 157 8.29 -9.41 -4.24
N PRO A 158 7.63 -10.28 -5.05
CA PRO A 158 6.96 -11.44 -4.51
C PRO A 158 7.90 -12.35 -3.75
N LEU A 159 7.31 -13.06 -2.81
CA LEU A 159 7.91 -14.24 -2.20
C LEU A 159 8.51 -15.14 -3.26
N SER A 160 9.63 -15.77 -2.91
CA SER A 160 10.33 -16.70 -3.76
C SER A 160 9.43 -17.81 -4.29
N MET A 161 9.90 -18.51 -5.24
CA MET A 161 9.44 -19.72 -5.93
C MET A 161 8.07 -20.32 -5.58
N SER A 162 7.60 -20.17 -4.34
CA SER A 162 6.37 -20.82 -3.87
C SER A 162 5.09 -20.14 -4.31
N ILE A 163 5.07 -18.82 -4.52
CA ILE A 163 3.84 -18.13 -4.94
C ILE A 163 3.90 -17.72 -6.40
N GLN A 164 4.95 -17.06 -6.82
CA GLN A 164 4.94 -16.40 -8.12
C GLN A 164 6.30 -16.42 -8.86
N ASN A 165 7.21 -17.32 -8.53
CA ASN A 165 8.57 -17.31 -9.05
C ASN A 165 9.28 -15.96 -8.86
N GLY A 166 8.93 -15.22 -7.81
CA GLY A 166 9.56 -13.96 -7.47
C GLY A 166 10.94 -14.15 -6.83
N TYR A 167 11.66 -13.06 -6.65
CA TYR A 167 13.03 -13.10 -6.17
C TYR A 167 13.21 -12.52 -4.76
N SER A 168 12.18 -12.02 -4.11
CA SER A 168 12.28 -11.32 -2.82
C SER A 168 13.44 -10.31 -2.77
N SER A 169 13.72 -9.64 -3.90
CA SER A 169 14.84 -8.70 -4.02
C SER A 169 14.61 -7.39 -3.27
N PHE A 170 13.36 -7.07 -3.01
CA PHE A 170 12.94 -5.93 -2.19
C PHE A 170 12.12 -6.46 -1.04
N GLU A 171 12.57 -6.20 0.17
CA GLU A 171 11.97 -6.76 1.37
C GLU A 171 11.56 -5.69 2.36
N PRO A 172 10.43 -5.88 3.07
CA PRO A 172 10.08 -5.03 4.19
C PRO A 172 11.09 -5.19 5.32
N MET A 173 11.49 -4.08 5.90
CA MET A 173 12.27 -4.08 7.13
C MET A 173 11.35 -4.10 8.35
N GLN A 174 11.87 -4.53 9.49
CA GLN A 174 11.14 -4.51 10.76
C GLN A 174 10.61 -3.12 11.14
N ASP A 175 11.35 -2.06 10.83
CA ASP A 175 10.91 -0.69 11.09
C ASP A 175 9.59 -0.35 10.38
N LEU A 176 9.35 -0.93 9.20
CA LEU A 176 8.06 -0.77 8.53
C LEU A 176 6.94 -1.48 9.29
N VAL A 177 7.18 -2.69 9.79
CA VAL A 177 6.21 -3.42 10.63
C VAL A 177 5.90 -2.63 11.89
N ASP A 178 6.93 -2.10 12.55
CA ASP A 178 6.82 -1.34 13.79
C ASP A 178 6.12 0.03 13.57
N ALA A 179 6.17 0.58 12.36
CA ALA A 179 5.51 1.84 12.03
C ALA A 179 3.98 1.74 11.92
N TYR A 180 3.42 0.56 11.70
CA TYR A 180 1.97 0.38 11.73
C TYR A 180 1.45 0.51 13.15
N TRP A 181 0.46 1.35 13.36
CA TRP A 181 -0.15 1.60 14.67
C TRP A 181 -1.02 0.42 15.12
N LYS A 182 -1.41 0.42 16.37
CA LYS A 182 -2.49 -0.43 16.84
C LYS A 182 -3.82 0.01 16.22
N VAL A 183 -4.76 -0.89 16.18
CA VAL A 183 -6.09 -0.67 15.59
C VAL A 183 -6.88 0.48 16.22
N ASP A 184 -6.49 0.93 17.42
CA ASP A 184 -7.06 2.10 18.07
C ASP A 184 -6.68 3.43 17.40
N GLY A 185 -5.76 3.41 16.44
CA GLY A 185 -5.26 4.59 15.73
C GLY A 185 -4.49 5.59 16.59
N LYS A 186 -4.05 5.19 17.80
CA LYS A 186 -3.39 6.06 18.79
C LYS A 186 -2.12 5.48 19.35
N THR A 187 -2.05 4.16 19.48
CA THR A 187 -0.97 3.46 20.15
C THR A 187 0.00 2.84 19.15
N LEU A 188 1.28 3.14 19.29
CA LEU A 188 2.33 2.40 18.58
C LEU A 188 2.54 1.04 19.24
N PRO A 189 2.93 0.00 18.49
CA PRO A 189 3.32 -1.27 19.07
C PRO A 189 4.57 -1.10 19.93
N GLU A 190 4.72 -1.99 20.92
CA GLU A 190 5.96 -2.09 21.67
C GLU A 190 7.08 -2.56 20.75
N LYS A 191 8.22 -1.88 20.77
CA LYS A 191 9.41 -2.30 20.02
C LYS A 191 10.09 -3.46 20.72
N ILE A 192 10.13 -4.60 20.03
CA ILE A 192 10.82 -5.79 20.51
C ILE A 192 12.26 -5.78 20.01
N GLN A 193 13.21 -6.03 20.92
CA GLN A 193 14.61 -6.10 20.57
C GLN A 193 14.90 -7.26 19.62
N VAL A 194 15.85 -7.10 18.70
CA VAL A 194 16.16 -8.07 17.63
C VAL A 194 16.41 -9.47 18.17
N ASP A 195 17.23 -9.60 19.22
CA ASP A 195 17.55 -10.91 19.79
C ASP A 195 16.33 -11.59 20.41
N ALA A 196 15.46 -10.82 21.09
CA ALA A 196 14.24 -11.34 21.67
C ALA A 196 13.27 -11.79 20.57
N ARG A 197 13.13 -11.01 19.49
CA ARG A 197 12.30 -11.36 18.35
C ARG A 197 12.79 -12.64 17.66
N LYS A 198 14.11 -12.73 17.43
CA LYS A 198 14.72 -13.94 16.89
C LYS A 198 14.43 -15.15 17.77
N ALA A 199 14.66 -15.05 19.07
CA ALA A 199 14.37 -16.14 20.00
C ALA A 199 12.88 -16.52 20.03
N ASN A 200 11.98 -15.55 19.92
CA ASN A 200 10.53 -15.79 19.82
C ASN A 200 10.15 -16.53 18.53
N TYR A 201 10.76 -16.15 17.39
CA TYR A 201 10.55 -16.85 16.13
C TYR A 201 11.12 -18.27 16.17
N GLU A 202 12.32 -18.47 16.67
CA GLU A 202 12.95 -19.79 16.79
C GLU A 202 12.09 -20.79 17.58
N LYS A 203 11.38 -20.35 18.62
CA LYS A 203 10.45 -21.22 19.38
C LYS A 203 9.35 -21.78 18.50
N ILE A 204 8.65 -20.90 17.77
CA ILE A 204 7.55 -21.31 16.91
C ILE A 204 8.05 -22.08 15.67
N TRP A 205 9.18 -21.66 15.09
CA TRP A 205 9.81 -22.33 13.95
C TRP A 205 10.23 -23.77 14.27
N ASN A 206 10.84 -23.99 15.43
CA ASN A 206 11.24 -25.33 15.86
C ASN A 206 10.06 -26.31 15.97
N TYR A 207 8.87 -25.82 16.25
CA TYR A 207 7.65 -26.60 16.19
C TYR A 207 7.17 -26.79 14.73
N ALA A 208 7.07 -25.71 13.99
CA ALA A 208 6.39 -25.67 12.68
C ALA A 208 7.22 -26.20 11.50
N LYS A 209 8.56 -26.22 11.59
CA LYS A 209 9.44 -26.54 10.45
C LYS A 209 9.27 -27.94 9.88
N ASN A 210 8.82 -28.89 10.69
CA ASN A 210 8.65 -30.28 10.30
C ASN A 210 7.19 -30.65 10.02
N LEU A 211 6.25 -29.71 10.12
CA LEU A 211 4.85 -29.94 9.79
C LEU A 211 4.70 -30.17 8.28
N SER A 212 3.79 -31.09 7.92
CA SER A 212 3.29 -31.21 6.55
C SER A 212 2.63 -29.89 6.11
N GLU A 213 2.37 -29.71 4.83
CA GLU A 213 1.67 -28.50 4.35
C GLU A 213 0.28 -28.38 4.97
N GLU A 214 -0.46 -29.46 5.09
CA GLU A 214 -1.79 -29.51 5.69
C GLU A 214 -1.75 -29.20 7.20
N ASP A 215 -0.80 -29.79 7.92
CA ASP A 215 -0.64 -29.53 9.35
C ASP A 215 -0.15 -28.10 9.59
N TYR A 216 0.71 -27.56 8.70
CA TYR A 216 1.15 -26.18 8.77
C TYR A 216 -0.02 -25.21 8.58
N LYS A 217 -0.88 -25.46 7.59
CA LYS A 217 -2.11 -24.70 7.37
C LYS A 217 -3.02 -24.77 8.60
N THR A 218 -3.27 -25.96 9.12
CA THR A 218 -4.09 -26.17 10.31
C THR A 218 -3.54 -25.40 11.50
N PHE A 219 -2.23 -25.42 11.70
CA PHE A 219 -1.58 -24.66 12.75
C PHE A 219 -1.68 -23.14 12.51
N ALA A 220 -1.44 -22.67 11.28
CA ALA A 220 -1.48 -21.26 10.88
C ALA A 220 -2.88 -20.63 11.07
N THR A 221 -3.93 -21.45 11.04
CA THR A 221 -5.32 -20.99 11.24
C THR A 221 -5.85 -21.28 12.65
N SER A 222 -5.02 -21.84 13.54
CA SER A 222 -5.45 -22.22 14.89
C SER A 222 -5.24 -21.10 15.91
N PRO A 223 -6.08 -21.02 16.97
CA PRO A 223 -5.84 -20.14 18.10
C PRO A 223 -4.50 -20.40 18.82
N GLU A 224 -3.96 -21.64 18.73
CA GLU A 224 -2.69 -22.02 19.32
C GLU A 224 -1.54 -21.16 18.74
N LEU A 225 -1.59 -20.82 17.45
CA LEU A 225 -0.63 -19.93 16.80
C LEU A 225 -0.43 -18.64 17.60
N MET A 226 -1.52 -18.02 18.04
CA MET A 226 -1.51 -16.74 18.73
C MET A 226 -1.02 -16.82 20.18
N SER A 227 -0.77 -18.02 20.70
CA SER A 227 -0.15 -18.21 22.03
C SER A 227 1.35 -17.90 22.02
N TYR A 228 1.98 -17.93 20.85
CA TYR A 228 3.40 -17.65 20.70
C TYR A 228 3.70 -16.14 20.73
N ASP A 229 4.74 -15.75 21.47
CA ASP A 229 5.11 -14.34 21.63
C ASP A 229 5.44 -13.65 20.30
N TYR A 230 5.99 -14.38 19.33
CA TYR A 230 6.24 -13.83 17.99
C TYR A 230 4.97 -13.31 17.32
N MET A 231 3.85 -14.04 17.45
CA MET A 231 2.60 -13.66 16.78
C MET A 231 1.90 -12.47 17.44
N LYS A 232 2.22 -12.18 18.71
CA LYS A 232 1.65 -11.02 19.41
C LYS A 232 2.03 -9.67 18.78
N GLU A 233 3.14 -9.63 18.03
CA GLU A 233 3.56 -8.45 17.28
C GLU A 233 2.53 -8.04 16.22
N PHE A 234 1.81 -9.01 15.67
CA PHE A 234 0.84 -8.81 14.60
C PHE A 234 -0.60 -8.67 15.11
N LYS A 235 -0.81 -8.68 16.45
CA LYS A 235 -2.15 -8.62 17.02
C LYS A 235 -2.63 -7.19 17.19
N ASN A 236 -3.91 -6.96 16.82
CA ASN A 236 -4.60 -5.67 16.97
C ASN A 236 -3.88 -4.50 16.28
N ARG A 237 -3.49 -4.71 15.03
CA ARG A 237 -2.77 -3.72 14.22
C ARG A 237 -3.69 -3.05 13.19
N ASP A 238 -3.22 -1.95 12.64
CA ASP A 238 -3.84 -1.27 11.50
C ASP A 238 -4.14 -2.26 10.36
N SER A 239 -5.33 -2.17 9.77
CA SER A 239 -5.81 -3.08 8.72
C SER A 239 -4.87 -3.20 7.53
N ARG A 240 -4.18 -2.11 7.19
CA ARG A 240 -3.26 -2.06 6.05
C ARG A 240 -2.03 -2.94 6.23
N LEU A 241 -1.63 -3.24 7.47
CA LEU A 241 -0.51 -4.17 7.73
C LEU A 241 -0.75 -5.51 7.05
N TYR A 242 -1.95 -6.08 7.21
CA TYR A 242 -2.28 -7.45 6.81
C TYR A 242 -2.37 -7.66 5.30
N VAL A 243 -2.49 -6.59 4.54
CA VAL A 243 -2.54 -6.60 3.07
C VAL A 243 -1.37 -5.86 2.41
N THR A 244 -0.48 -5.30 3.22
CA THR A 244 0.80 -4.76 2.72
C THR A 244 1.90 -5.78 2.81
N LEU A 245 1.90 -6.58 3.87
CA LEU A 245 3.00 -7.48 4.22
C LEU A 245 2.53 -8.92 4.36
N MET A 246 3.40 -9.81 3.92
CA MET A 246 3.38 -11.20 4.34
C MET A 246 4.40 -11.39 5.45
N PHE A 247 3.97 -12.03 6.52
CA PHE A 247 4.80 -12.45 7.65
C PHE A 247 4.55 -13.93 7.94
N PRO A 248 5.47 -14.65 8.58
CA PRO A 248 5.33 -16.08 8.83
C PRO A 248 3.97 -16.46 9.40
N PHE A 249 3.38 -17.51 8.87
CA PHE A 249 2.05 -18.06 9.17
C PHE A 249 0.86 -17.26 8.62
N LYS A 250 1.04 -16.04 8.09
CA LYS A 250 -0.06 -15.29 7.46
C LYS A 250 -0.53 -16.00 6.20
N GLY A 251 -1.84 -16.19 6.08
CA GLY A 251 -2.51 -16.69 4.88
C GLY A 251 -2.70 -15.58 3.84
N TRP A 252 -2.67 -15.98 2.57
CA TRP A 252 -3.13 -15.21 1.43
C TRP A 252 -3.89 -16.14 0.50
N HIS A 253 -5.19 -15.89 0.31
CA HIS A 253 -6.09 -16.82 -0.34
C HIS A 253 -6.28 -16.56 -1.84
N GLU A 254 -5.95 -15.35 -2.31
CA GLU A 254 -6.12 -14.94 -3.69
C GLU A 254 -4.77 -14.80 -4.38
N THR A 255 -4.13 -15.95 -4.69
CA THR A 255 -2.84 -15.97 -5.39
C THR A 255 -2.95 -16.79 -6.68
N ALA A 256 -1.96 -16.65 -7.57
CA ALA A 256 -1.88 -17.42 -8.79
C ALA A 256 -1.82 -18.94 -8.59
N VAL A 257 -1.41 -19.40 -7.40
CA VAL A 257 -1.35 -20.82 -7.02
C VAL A 257 -2.48 -21.21 -6.07
N GLY A 258 -3.43 -20.31 -5.81
CA GLY A 258 -4.51 -20.51 -4.87
C GLY A 258 -4.12 -20.07 -3.45
N GLU A 259 -4.67 -20.77 -2.45
CA GLU A 259 -4.41 -20.48 -1.04
C GLU A 259 -2.95 -20.77 -0.67
N PHE A 260 -2.34 -19.86 0.08
CA PHE A 260 -0.96 -19.93 0.50
C PHE A 260 -0.78 -19.43 1.93
N TYR A 261 0.02 -20.13 2.75
CA TYR A 261 0.43 -19.71 4.09
C TYR A 261 1.94 -19.54 4.12
N TYR A 262 2.40 -18.33 4.44
CA TYR A 262 3.82 -18.01 4.34
C TYR A 262 4.67 -18.78 5.34
N LYS A 263 5.58 -19.60 4.84
CA LYS A 263 6.53 -20.40 5.61
C LYS A 263 7.95 -19.88 5.40
N TRP A 264 8.39 -18.98 6.27
CA TRP A 264 9.76 -18.49 6.22
C TRP A 264 10.73 -19.48 6.86
N ASN A 265 11.81 -19.81 6.16
CA ASN A 265 12.84 -20.71 6.65
C ASN A 265 14.17 -19.98 6.83
N PRO A 266 14.55 -19.57 8.06
CA PRO A 266 15.78 -18.86 8.33
C PRO A 266 17.05 -19.68 8.06
N ASP A 267 16.92 -21.03 7.99
CA ASP A 267 18.08 -21.91 7.79
C ASP A 267 18.57 -21.93 6.33
N VAL A 268 17.78 -21.43 5.38
CA VAL A 268 18.10 -21.45 3.92
C VAL A 268 18.41 -20.08 3.34
N ILE A 269 18.31 -19.02 4.11
CA ILE A 269 18.50 -17.61 3.67
C ILE A 269 19.74 -17.43 2.77
N ASN A 270 20.84 -18.11 3.06
CA ASN A 270 22.10 -17.97 2.34
C ASN A 270 22.32 -19.03 1.25
N LYS A 271 21.36 -19.92 0.99
CA LYS A 271 21.60 -21.08 0.14
C LYS A 271 21.05 -20.95 -1.25
N ASP A 272 19.86 -20.40 -1.40
CA ASP A 272 19.13 -20.39 -2.68
C ASP A 272 18.83 -19.00 -3.22
N GLY A 273 19.20 -17.95 -2.51
CA GLY A 273 19.21 -16.57 -3.00
C GLY A 273 17.85 -15.86 -3.09
N ASN A 274 16.73 -16.57 -2.92
CA ASN A 274 15.39 -16.03 -3.12
C ASN A 274 14.52 -16.05 -1.85
N GLU A 275 15.04 -16.51 -0.73
CA GLU A 275 14.35 -16.40 0.56
C GLU A 275 14.53 -15.01 1.16
N SER A 276 13.50 -14.52 1.84
CA SER A 276 13.56 -13.25 2.54
C SER A 276 14.61 -13.26 3.66
N TRP A 277 15.44 -12.23 3.71
CA TRP A 277 16.42 -12.02 4.78
C TRP A 277 15.76 -11.50 6.06
N THR A 278 14.63 -10.79 5.91
CA THR A 278 13.94 -10.15 7.02
C THR A 278 12.84 -11.01 7.64
N GLY A 279 12.43 -12.06 6.95
CA GLY A 279 11.25 -12.87 7.30
C GLY A 279 9.94 -12.25 6.83
N PHE A 280 10.00 -11.12 6.12
CA PHE A 280 8.84 -10.44 5.57
C PHE A 280 8.91 -10.38 4.05
N SER A 281 7.76 -10.27 3.42
CA SER A 281 7.66 -10.01 1.99
C SER A 281 6.53 -9.02 1.73
N TYR A 282 6.55 -8.33 0.58
CA TYR A 282 5.45 -7.48 0.19
C TYR A 282 4.30 -8.33 -0.38
N ARG A 283 3.09 -7.95 -0.02
CA ARG A 283 1.84 -8.37 -0.63
C ARG A 283 1.25 -7.23 -1.48
N LYS A 284 1.37 -6.01 -0.98
CA LYS A 284 0.90 -4.81 -1.68
C LYS A 284 1.54 -4.69 -3.06
N MET A 285 0.72 -4.43 -4.07
CA MET A 285 1.13 -4.27 -5.48
C MET A 285 1.67 -5.56 -6.11
N VAL A 286 1.45 -6.71 -5.51
CA VAL A 286 1.71 -8.01 -6.12
C VAL A 286 0.44 -8.50 -6.79
N ALA A 287 0.49 -8.74 -8.10
CA ALA A 287 -0.69 -9.12 -8.88
C ALA A 287 -1.31 -10.43 -8.40
N TRP A 288 -2.64 -10.46 -8.30
CA TRP A 288 -3.40 -11.67 -7.96
C TRP A 288 -3.48 -12.65 -9.12
N GLU A 289 -3.55 -12.13 -10.32
CA GLU A 289 -3.74 -12.94 -11.50
C GLU A 289 -2.44 -13.61 -11.95
N PRO A 290 -2.54 -14.76 -12.63
CA PRO A 290 -1.37 -15.45 -13.17
C PRO A 290 -0.79 -14.74 -14.41
N TYR A 291 -0.52 -13.45 -14.30
CA TYR A 291 0.32 -12.72 -15.29
C TYR A 291 1.66 -13.39 -15.53
N ILE A 292 1.87 -14.37 -14.79
CA ILE A 292 3.18 -14.89 -14.49
C ILE A 292 3.62 -15.88 -15.50
N ALA A 293 2.83 -16.11 -16.51
CA ALA A 293 3.35 -16.67 -17.73
C ALA A 293 4.42 -15.77 -18.39
N SER A 294 4.42 -14.47 -18.09
CA SER A 294 5.53 -13.58 -18.43
C SER A 294 6.04 -12.89 -17.16
N VAL A 295 7.07 -13.42 -16.62
CA VAL A 295 7.82 -12.99 -15.43
C VAL A 295 8.28 -11.52 -15.51
N TYR A 296 7.93 -10.76 -16.53
CA TYR A 296 8.64 -9.53 -16.89
C TYR A 296 7.80 -8.27 -16.92
N GLY A 297 6.53 -8.29 -16.54
CA GLY A 297 5.77 -7.05 -16.52
C GLY A 297 4.34 -7.17 -16.01
N SER A 298 3.86 -6.14 -15.39
CA SER A 298 2.47 -5.95 -15.01
C SER A 298 1.88 -4.79 -15.81
N ALA A 299 0.59 -4.88 -16.13
CA ALA A 299 -0.18 -3.77 -16.68
C ALA A 299 -0.76 -2.86 -15.58
N ASP A 300 -0.48 -3.16 -14.32
CA ASP A 300 -1.00 -2.39 -13.19
C ASP A 300 -0.35 -1.01 -13.16
N ASP A 301 -1.16 0.03 -13.31
CA ASP A 301 -0.69 1.39 -13.29
C ASP A 301 -0.33 1.83 -11.88
N TYR A 302 0.72 2.65 -11.77
CA TYR A 302 1.19 3.17 -10.52
C TYR A 302 0.58 4.54 -10.21
N PRO A 303 -0.22 4.69 -9.14
CA PRO A 303 -0.76 5.98 -8.76
C PRO A 303 0.33 6.85 -8.13
N THR A 304 0.81 7.81 -8.88
CA THR A 304 1.79 8.80 -8.43
C THR A 304 1.19 9.73 -7.36
N ILE A 305 -0.09 10.09 -7.52
CA ILE A 305 -0.87 10.84 -6.52
C ILE A 305 -2.25 10.21 -6.41
N ARG A 306 -2.65 9.89 -5.19
CA ARG A 306 -4.00 9.41 -4.85
C ARG A 306 -4.81 10.48 -4.14
N TYR A 307 -6.13 10.38 -4.25
CA TYR A 307 -7.06 11.27 -3.56
C TYR A 307 -6.90 11.23 -2.03
N ALA A 308 -6.52 10.08 -1.46
CA ALA A 308 -6.17 9.96 -0.05
C ALA A 308 -5.06 10.94 0.37
N GLU A 309 -4.04 11.13 -0.48
CA GLU A 309 -2.97 12.11 -0.23
C GLU A 309 -3.49 13.54 -0.30
N VAL A 310 -4.38 13.83 -1.23
CA VAL A 310 -5.00 15.16 -1.35
C VAL A 310 -5.78 15.50 -0.09
N LEU A 311 -6.56 14.55 0.46
CA LEU A 311 -7.29 14.71 1.71
C LEU A 311 -6.35 14.95 2.90
N LEU A 312 -5.25 14.19 2.99
CA LEU A 312 -4.26 14.37 4.06
C LEU A 312 -3.53 15.72 3.93
N THR A 313 -3.13 16.10 2.73
CA THR A 313 -2.50 17.40 2.46
C THR A 313 -3.43 18.54 2.83
N PHE A 314 -4.70 18.44 2.48
CA PHE A 314 -5.71 19.44 2.89
C PHE A 314 -5.85 19.50 4.40
N ALA A 315 -6.00 18.35 5.08
CA ALA A 315 -6.18 18.31 6.52
C ALA A 315 -5.00 18.91 7.28
N GLU A 316 -3.77 18.59 6.88
CA GLU A 316 -2.55 19.12 7.48
C GLU A 316 -2.42 20.64 7.22
N ALA A 317 -2.59 21.06 5.97
CA ALA A 317 -2.46 22.47 5.60
C ALA A 317 -3.53 23.34 6.29
N HIS A 318 -4.78 22.89 6.32
CA HIS A 318 -5.88 23.58 6.99
C HIS A 318 -5.68 23.66 8.51
N LEU A 319 -5.17 22.57 9.12
CA LEU A 319 -4.78 22.57 10.53
C LEU A 319 -3.73 23.65 10.85
N MET A 320 -2.77 23.84 9.96
CA MET A 320 -1.68 24.80 10.14
C MET A 320 -2.11 26.27 9.86
N THR A 321 -3.08 26.50 8.98
CA THR A 321 -3.55 27.85 8.62
C THR A 321 -4.70 28.33 9.53
N THR A 322 -5.64 27.46 9.80
CA THR A 322 -6.92 27.79 10.46
C THR A 322 -7.06 27.15 11.82
N GLY A 323 -6.49 25.94 12.02
CA GLY A 323 -6.64 25.13 13.21
C GLY A 323 -7.56 23.93 12.96
N TYR A 324 -7.84 23.16 14.04
CA TYR A 324 -8.68 21.97 13.97
C TYR A 324 -10.15 22.35 13.97
N ASP A 325 -10.87 21.94 12.94
CA ASP A 325 -12.31 22.15 12.76
C ASP A 325 -13.00 20.96 12.09
N ASP A 326 -14.25 21.16 11.69
CA ASP A 326 -15.06 20.14 11.03
C ASP A 326 -14.53 19.76 9.64
N GLN A 327 -13.78 20.64 8.96
CA GLN A 327 -13.20 20.33 7.64
C GLN A 327 -12.01 19.37 7.78
N VAL A 328 -11.14 19.60 8.77
CA VAL A 328 -10.06 18.65 9.10
C VAL A 328 -10.64 17.30 9.47
N ARG A 329 -11.65 17.30 10.38
CA ARG A 329 -12.31 16.07 10.81
C ARG A 329 -12.97 15.34 9.63
N PHE A 330 -13.64 16.05 8.73
CA PHE A 330 -14.27 15.48 7.55
C PHE A 330 -13.24 14.82 6.63
N ALA A 331 -12.13 15.49 6.33
CA ALA A 331 -11.08 14.94 5.49
C ALA A 331 -10.46 13.67 6.07
N LEU A 332 -10.14 13.68 7.37
CA LEU A 332 -9.54 12.51 8.05
C LEU A 332 -10.51 11.34 8.20
N ASN A 333 -11.80 11.60 8.45
CA ASN A 333 -12.80 10.54 8.63
C ASN A 333 -13.21 9.82 7.33
N GLN A 334 -12.77 10.30 6.17
CA GLN A 334 -12.97 9.58 4.90
C GLN A 334 -11.98 8.42 4.73
N LEU A 335 -10.79 8.57 5.31
CA LEU A 335 -9.70 7.60 5.24
C LEU A 335 -9.93 6.42 6.19
#